data_68cfb340db70b230b12b790492aafb50
#
_entry.id   68cfb340db70b230b12b790492aafb50
#
_cell.length_a   1.000
_cell.length_b   1.000
_cell.length_c   1.000
_cell.angle_alpha   90.00
_cell.angle_beta   90.00
_cell.angle_gamma   90.00
#
_symmetry.space_group_name_H-M   'P 1'
#
loop_
_entity.id
_entity.type
_entity.pdbx_description
1 polymer ?
#
loop_
_entity_poly.entity_id
_entity_poly.type
_entity_poly.pdbx_seq_one_letter_code
_entity_poly.pdbx_strand_id
1 'polypeptide(L)'
;MKTNNTSTAMLTRFENYLRNIKGYSERTCSEYLKDLKAFARWAKANKQDARWSTLTRSDIDEYITMRAKEGIKPTTTNRELAAISSLYRFFIREGLLKTNPARFQSRRKVGFHLPNTIPSEDLQAAYKNSVGVVHVWIGLLSTTGIRISELLGLNWEDIDFKTCALEIKGKGNKERLVYTTPEYLDLMRQAYERHPTEGRIFRYSERDARYMLWEALKPYSRAKQLSPHAIRHSFATSLAKQGVNVATIATILGHKSIETTQKYIDMAQMDCRAVSAQYSPLNA
;
A
#
# COMPACT_ATOMS: atom_id res chain seq x y z
N MET A 1 -2.47 -14.03 -39.07
CA MET A 1 -2.01 -12.68 -38.63
C MET A 1 -3.11 -11.77 -38.04
N LYS A 2 -4.41 -12.06 -38.18
CA LYS A 2 -5.52 -11.21 -37.67
C LYS A 2 -5.84 -11.36 -36.16
N THR A 3 -5.39 -12.42 -35.47
CA THR A 3 -5.73 -12.73 -34.08
C THR A 3 -4.95 -11.92 -33.03
N ASN A 4 -3.73 -11.48 -33.32
CA ASN A 4 -2.91 -10.70 -32.38
C ASN A 4 -3.40 -9.25 -32.21
N ASN A 5 -3.98 -8.66 -33.26
CA ASN A 5 -4.47 -7.28 -33.23
C ASN A 5 -5.75 -7.14 -32.37
N THR A 6 -6.58 -8.16 -32.36
CA THR A 6 -7.84 -8.18 -31.60
C THR A 6 -7.61 -8.26 -30.09
N SER A 7 -6.65 -9.08 -29.64
CA SER A 7 -6.33 -9.22 -28.20
C SER A 7 -5.70 -7.94 -27.63
N THR A 8 -4.81 -7.29 -28.36
CA THR A 8 -4.19 -6.02 -27.95
C THR A 8 -5.21 -4.89 -27.89
N ALA A 9 -6.05 -4.76 -28.91
CA ALA A 9 -7.12 -3.76 -28.93
C ALA A 9 -8.11 -3.93 -27.75
N MET A 10 -8.42 -5.17 -27.39
CA MET A 10 -9.30 -5.48 -26.24
C MET A 10 -8.66 -5.10 -24.91
N LEU A 11 -7.38 -5.36 -24.72
CA LEU A 11 -6.67 -4.94 -23.49
C LEU A 11 -6.59 -3.41 -23.39
N THR A 12 -6.41 -2.70 -24.51
CA THR A 12 -6.46 -1.23 -24.53
C THR A 12 -7.86 -0.70 -24.14
N ARG A 13 -8.94 -1.31 -24.68
CA ARG A 13 -10.31 -0.96 -24.27
C ARG A 13 -10.55 -1.24 -22.79
N PHE A 14 -10.05 -2.36 -22.28
CA PHE A 14 -10.13 -2.70 -20.87
C PHE A 14 -9.33 -1.72 -20.00
N GLU A 15 -8.14 -1.30 -20.41
CA GLU A 15 -7.37 -0.27 -19.71
C GLU A 15 -8.16 1.04 -19.60
N ASN A 16 -8.72 1.51 -20.71
CA ASN A 16 -9.57 2.70 -20.73
C ASN A 16 -10.79 2.55 -19.79
N TYR A 17 -11.40 1.37 -19.76
CA TYR A 17 -12.49 1.07 -18.84
C TYR A 17 -12.04 1.14 -17.36
N LEU A 18 -10.87 0.56 -17.01
CA LEU A 18 -10.35 0.62 -15.67
C LEU A 18 -10.02 2.06 -15.25
N ARG A 19 -9.42 2.82 -16.14
CA ARG A 19 -9.00 4.20 -15.89
C ARG A 19 -10.19 5.16 -15.80
N ASN A 20 -11.01 5.19 -16.81
CA ASN A 20 -12.03 6.24 -17.01
C ASN A 20 -13.40 5.90 -16.38
N ILE A 21 -13.76 4.61 -16.30
CA ILE A 21 -15.05 4.19 -15.77
C ILE A 21 -14.92 3.67 -14.33
N LYS A 22 -13.85 2.91 -14.01
CA LYS A 22 -13.63 2.39 -12.67
C LYS A 22 -12.84 3.36 -11.77
N GLY A 23 -12.23 4.39 -12.33
CA GLY A 23 -11.41 5.36 -11.58
C GLY A 23 -10.19 4.72 -10.93
N TYR A 24 -9.61 3.67 -11.53
CA TYR A 24 -8.43 3.04 -10.99
C TYR A 24 -7.19 3.91 -11.25
N SER A 25 -6.27 3.94 -10.29
CA SER A 25 -5.00 4.63 -10.46
C SER A 25 -4.20 4.01 -11.61
N GLU A 26 -3.36 4.81 -12.25
CA GLU A 26 -2.47 4.39 -13.32
C GLU A 26 -1.64 3.16 -12.93
N ARG A 27 -1.09 3.16 -11.71
CA ARG A 27 -0.35 2.02 -11.16
C ARG A 27 -1.21 0.75 -11.10
N THR A 28 -2.47 0.85 -10.65
CA THR A 28 -3.38 -0.31 -10.58
C THR A 28 -3.69 -0.84 -11.97
N CYS A 29 -3.92 0.05 -12.94
CA CYS A 29 -4.15 -0.35 -14.33
C CYS A 29 -2.93 -1.06 -14.91
N SER A 30 -1.74 -0.51 -14.73
CA SER A 30 -0.47 -1.10 -15.18
C SER A 30 -0.23 -2.49 -14.58
N GLU A 31 -0.42 -2.66 -13.26
CA GLU A 31 -0.26 -3.97 -12.61
C GLU A 31 -1.29 -5.00 -13.12
N TYR A 32 -2.55 -4.60 -13.32
CA TYR A 32 -3.56 -5.50 -13.89
C TYR A 32 -3.22 -5.92 -15.32
N LEU A 33 -2.76 -4.98 -16.16
CA LEU A 33 -2.35 -5.31 -17.53
C LEU A 33 -1.13 -6.23 -17.56
N LYS A 34 -0.17 -6.02 -16.66
CA LYS A 34 0.99 -6.89 -16.48
C LYS A 34 0.58 -8.31 -16.11
N ASP A 35 -0.33 -8.45 -15.15
CA ASP A 35 -0.85 -9.73 -14.70
C ASP A 35 -1.60 -10.46 -15.83
N LEU A 36 -2.45 -9.75 -16.57
CA LEU A 36 -3.18 -10.29 -17.71
C LEU A 36 -2.26 -10.72 -18.86
N LYS A 37 -1.22 -9.94 -19.15
CA LYS A 37 -0.19 -10.32 -20.14
C LYS A 37 0.58 -11.57 -19.71
N ALA A 38 0.83 -11.76 -18.41
CA ALA A 38 1.46 -12.97 -17.88
C ALA A 38 0.55 -14.19 -18.06
N PHE A 39 -0.72 -14.09 -17.70
CA PHE A 39 -1.71 -15.14 -17.90
C PHE A 39 -1.91 -15.48 -19.38
N ALA A 40 -2.02 -14.47 -20.26
CA ALA A 40 -2.17 -14.68 -21.70
C ALA A 40 -0.94 -15.40 -22.32
N ARG A 41 0.27 -15.08 -21.85
CA ARG A 41 1.50 -15.77 -22.30
C ARG A 41 1.49 -17.24 -21.88
N TRP A 42 1.12 -17.52 -20.64
CA TRP A 42 0.99 -18.87 -20.14
C TRP A 42 -0.07 -19.67 -20.93
N ALA A 43 -1.25 -19.08 -21.13
CA ALA A 43 -2.32 -19.72 -21.90
C ALA A 43 -1.86 -20.07 -23.31
N LYS A 44 -1.18 -19.14 -24.02
CA LYS A 44 -0.65 -19.36 -25.35
C LYS A 44 0.38 -20.51 -25.40
N ALA A 45 1.16 -20.68 -24.35
CA ALA A 45 2.18 -21.74 -24.28
C ALA A 45 1.61 -23.11 -23.90
N ASN A 46 0.49 -23.18 -23.20
CA ASN A 46 -0.01 -24.42 -22.57
C ASN A 46 -1.37 -24.89 -23.11
N LYS A 47 -2.06 -24.10 -23.93
CA LYS A 47 -3.40 -24.41 -24.44
C LYS A 47 -3.41 -24.35 -25.97
N GLN A 48 -4.07 -25.31 -26.60
CA GLN A 48 -4.23 -25.32 -28.07
C GLN A 48 -5.05 -24.10 -28.55
N ASP A 49 -6.09 -23.73 -27.79
CA ASP A 49 -6.89 -22.55 -28.04
C ASP A 49 -6.82 -21.62 -26.83
N ALA A 50 -6.00 -20.57 -26.94
CA ALA A 50 -5.74 -19.60 -25.89
C ALA A 50 -6.61 -18.32 -26.02
N ARG A 51 -7.77 -18.40 -26.70
CA ARG A 51 -8.72 -17.29 -26.74
C ARG A 51 -9.38 -17.11 -25.39
N TRP A 52 -9.65 -15.86 -25.00
CA TRP A 52 -10.36 -15.56 -23.75
C TRP A 52 -11.72 -16.28 -23.63
N SER A 53 -12.38 -16.53 -24.76
CA SER A 53 -13.69 -17.20 -24.81
C SER A 53 -13.63 -18.72 -24.56
N THR A 54 -12.47 -19.35 -24.72
CA THR A 54 -12.31 -20.79 -24.58
C THR A 54 -11.65 -21.21 -23.26
N LEU A 55 -10.97 -20.26 -22.58
CA LEU A 55 -10.35 -20.52 -21.29
C LEU A 55 -11.40 -20.81 -20.22
N THR A 56 -11.19 -21.89 -19.50
CA THR A 56 -12.08 -22.43 -18.49
C THR A 56 -11.63 -22.11 -17.07
N ARG A 57 -12.44 -22.46 -16.09
CA ARG A 57 -12.07 -22.43 -14.69
C ARG A 57 -10.84 -23.30 -14.40
N SER A 58 -10.81 -24.49 -14.98
CA SER A 58 -9.69 -25.44 -14.81
C SER A 58 -8.36 -24.84 -15.30
N ASP A 59 -8.39 -24.10 -16.42
CA ASP A 59 -7.19 -23.43 -16.94
C ASP A 59 -6.67 -22.35 -15.99
N ILE A 60 -7.57 -21.61 -15.35
CA ILE A 60 -7.19 -20.62 -14.34
C ILE A 60 -6.61 -21.31 -13.09
N ASP A 61 -7.21 -22.41 -12.62
CA ASP A 61 -6.69 -23.21 -11.50
C ASP A 61 -5.29 -23.74 -11.79
N GLU A 62 -5.08 -24.24 -13.01
CA GLU A 62 -3.76 -24.73 -13.46
C GLU A 62 -2.72 -23.61 -13.47
N TYR A 63 -3.07 -22.42 -13.99
CA TYR A 63 -2.20 -21.25 -13.95
C TYR A 63 -1.83 -20.86 -12.51
N ILE A 64 -2.81 -20.71 -11.62
CA ILE A 64 -2.57 -20.36 -10.23
C ILE A 64 -1.73 -21.41 -9.51
N THR A 65 -1.94 -22.71 -9.83
CA THR A 65 -1.16 -23.82 -9.28
C THR A 65 0.29 -23.75 -9.75
N MET A 66 0.52 -23.48 -11.03
CA MET A 66 1.86 -23.29 -11.60
C MET A 66 2.56 -22.11 -10.90
N ARG A 67 1.89 -20.96 -10.76
CA ARG A 67 2.42 -19.78 -10.06
C ARG A 67 2.79 -20.09 -8.60
N ALA A 68 1.99 -20.94 -7.94
CA ALA A 68 2.29 -21.38 -6.58
C ALA A 68 3.55 -22.25 -6.52
N LYS A 69 3.73 -23.17 -7.48
CA LYS A 69 4.94 -24.02 -7.60
C LYS A 69 6.20 -23.20 -7.91
N GLU A 70 6.08 -22.08 -8.64
CA GLU A 70 7.14 -21.11 -8.86
C GLU A 70 7.50 -20.28 -7.60
N GLY A 71 6.85 -20.52 -6.47
CA GLY A 71 7.10 -19.79 -5.22
C GLY A 71 6.49 -18.38 -5.18
N ILE A 72 5.59 -18.05 -6.10
CA ILE A 72 4.94 -16.73 -6.14
C ILE A 72 4.02 -16.56 -4.93
N LYS A 73 4.16 -15.41 -4.25
CA LYS A 73 3.42 -15.11 -3.02
C LYS A 73 1.90 -15.15 -3.24
N PRO A 74 1.12 -15.64 -2.25
CA PRO A 74 -0.34 -15.66 -2.32
C PRO A 74 -0.98 -14.30 -2.63
N THR A 75 -0.42 -13.20 -2.12
CA THR A 75 -0.90 -11.84 -2.41
C THR A 75 -0.80 -11.49 -3.90
N THR A 76 0.26 -11.92 -4.57
CA THR A 76 0.47 -11.69 -6.01
C THR A 76 -0.51 -12.53 -6.83
N THR A 77 -0.63 -13.82 -6.55
CA THR A 77 -1.56 -14.71 -7.28
C THR A 77 -3.03 -14.32 -7.06
N ASN A 78 -3.39 -13.83 -5.87
CA ASN A 78 -4.72 -13.30 -5.60
C ASN A 78 -4.99 -12.01 -6.38
N ARG A 79 -3.97 -11.17 -6.62
CA ARG A 79 -4.09 -9.98 -7.49
C ARG A 79 -4.23 -10.40 -8.96
N GLU A 80 -3.43 -11.35 -9.43
CA GLU A 80 -3.54 -11.92 -10.78
C GLU A 80 -4.95 -12.45 -11.03
N LEU A 81 -5.51 -13.21 -10.08
CA LEU A 81 -6.88 -13.71 -10.15
C LEU A 81 -7.92 -12.60 -10.18
N ALA A 82 -7.72 -11.52 -9.40
CA ALA A 82 -8.61 -10.37 -9.41
C ALA A 82 -8.56 -9.62 -10.75
N ALA A 83 -7.39 -9.51 -11.38
CA ALA A 83 -7.22 -8.92 -12.71
C ALA A 83 -7.94 -9.75 -13.78
N ILE A 84 -7.76 -11.08 -13.77
CA ILE A 84 -8.44 -12.03 -14.67
C ILE A 84 -9.96 -11.89 -14.50
N SER A 85 -10.47 -11.99 -13.27
CA SER A 85 -11.90 -11.84 -13.01
C SER A 85 -12.46 -10.48 -13.43
N SER A 86 -11.68 -9.42 -13.30
CA SER A 86 -12.06 -8.07 -13.73
C SER A 86 -12.17 -7.96 -15.25
N LEU A 87 -11.26 -8.58 -15.99
CA LEU A 87 -11.32 -8.63 -17.46
C LEU A 87 -12.55 -9.41 -17.94
N TYR A 88 -12.86 -10.55 -17.35
CA TYR A 88 -14.06 -11.31 -17.72
C TYR A 88 -15.35 -10.58 -17.41
N ARG A 89 -15.42 -9.83 -16.30
CA ARG A 89 -16.56 -8.94 -16.00
C ARG A 89 -16.70 -7.83 -17.03
N PHE A 90 -15.58 -7.30 -17.52
CA PHE A 90 -15.60 -6.34 -18.63
C PHE A 90 -16.13 -6.99 -19.91
N PHE A 91 -15.70 -8.20 -20.28
CA PHE A 91 -16.23 -8.90 -21.46
C PHE A 91 -17.73 -9.18 -21.36
N ILE A 92 -18.23 -9.53 -20.18
CA ILE A 92 -19.69 -9.72 -19.98
C ILE A 92 -20.43 -8.40 -20.15
N ARG A 93 -19.91 -7.31 -19.59
CA ARG A 93 -20.48 -5.98 -19.76
C ARG A 93 -20.56 -5.54 -21.22
N GLU A 94 -19.54 -5.85 -22.00
CA GLU A 94 -19.48 -5.53 -23.44
C GLU A 94 -20.30 -6.51 -24.31
N GLY A 95 -20.98 -7.49 -23.70
CA GLY A 95 -21.76 -8.51 -24.42
C GLY A 95 -20.93 -9.54 -25.19
N LEU A 96 -19.62 -9.59 -24.94
CA LEU A 96 -18.68 -10.48 -25.63
C LEU A 96 -18.69 -11.91 -25.07
N LEU A 97 -18.96 -12.06 -23.80
CA LEU A 97 -19.03 -13.34 -23.09
C LEU A 97 -20.25 -13.38 -22.17
N LYS A 98 -20.73 -14.58 -21.85
CA LYS A 98 -21.89 -14.77 -20.94
C LYS A 98 -21.45 -15.13 -19.52
N THR A 99 -20.27 -15.69 -19.35
CA THR A 99 -19.80 -16.25 -18.07
C THR A 99 -18.40 -15.76 -17.72
N ASN A 100 -18.11 -15.75 -16.42
CA ASN A 100 -16.79 -15.45 -15.89
C ASN A 100 -16.18 -16.70 -15.25
N PRO A 101 -15.21 -17.37 -15.87
CA PRO A 101 -14.60 -18.59 -15.34
C PRO A 101 -13.82 -18.34 -14.04
N ALA A 102 -13.44 -17.10 -13.75
CA ALA A 102 -12.75 -16.72 -12.52
C ALA A 102 -13.70 -16.35 -11.36
N ARG A 103 -15.04 -16.41 -11.55
CA ARG A 103 -16.02 -15.90 -10.56
C ARG A 103 -15.93 -16.60 -9.20
N PHE A 104 -15.76 -17.91 -9.21
CA PHE A 104 -15.79 -18.76 -8.01
C PHE A 104 -14.42 -19.34 -7.65
N GLN A 105 -13.36 -18.71 -8.11
CA GLN A 105 -12.01 -19.13 -7.77
C GLN A 105 -11.69 -18.84 -6.31
N SER A 106 -11.15 -19.84 -5.61
CA SER A 106 -10.70 -19.68 -4.23
C SER A 106 -9.41 -18.88 -4.19
N ARG A 107 -9.40 -17.83 -3.37
CA ARG A 107 -8.17 -17.10 -3.09
C ARG A 107 -7.23 -17.94 -2.24
N ARG A 108 -5.95 -17.89 -2.54
CA ARG A 108 -4.93 -18.52 -1.70
C ARG A 108 -4.91 -17.85 -0.32
N LYS A 109 -4.84 -18.64 0.73
CA LYS A 109 -4.68 -18.11 2.10
C LYS A 109 -3.39 -17.31 2.20
N VAL A 110 -3.50 -16.09 2.68
CA VAL A 110 -2.35 -15.25 3.02
C VAL A 110 -2.07 -15.50 4.49
N GLY A 111 -0.88 -15.99 4.80
CA GLY A 111 -0.46 -16.17 6.19
C GLY A 111 -0.49 -14.83 6.95
N PHE A 112 -0.75 -14.90 8.24
CA PHE A 112 -0.61 -13.74 9.11
C PHE A 112 0.87 -13.37 9.21
N HIS A 113 1.18 -12.14 8.85
CA HIS A 113 2.52 -11.59 9.00
C HIS A 113 2.43 -10.35 9.88
N LEU A 114 3.23 -10.34 10.93
CA LEU A 114 3.40 -9.15 11.74
C LEU A 114 3.90 -7.98 10.86
N PRO A 115 3.40 -6.77 11.07
CA PRO A 115 3.91 -5.59 10.40
C PRO A 115 5.41 -5.44 10.65
N ASN A 116 6.15 -5.13 9.60
CA ASN A 116 7.57 -4.81 9.75
C ASN A 116 7.69 -3.40 10.35
N THR A 117 8.21 -3.30 11.56
CA THR A 117 8.43 -2.03 12.28
C THR A 117 9.91 -1.74 12.41
N ILE A 118 10.25 -0.47 12.61
CA ILE A 118 11.58 0.00 12.98
C ILE A 118 11.54 0.27 14.48
N PRO A 119 12.50 -0.22 15.29
CA PRO A 119 12.58 0.12 16.71
C PRO A 119 12.58 1.63 16.96
N SER A 120 11.98 2.06 18.05
CA SER A 120 11.82 3.51 18.35
C SER A 120 13.18 4.20 18.50
N GLU A 121 14.13 3.52 19.16
CA GLU A 121 15.51 4.02 19.31
C GLU A 121 16.22 4.20 17.98
N ASP A 122 16.08 3.24 17.05
CA ASP A 122 16.68 3.32 15.71
C ASP A 122 16.09 4.49 14.92
N LEU A 123 14.76 4.66 15.00
CA LEU A 123 14.05 5.74 14.31
C LEU A 123 14.44 7.12 14.88
N GLN A 124 14.59 7.22 16.22
CA GLN A 124 15.07 8.43 16.88
C GLN A 124 16.52 8.75 16.49
N ALA A 125 17.38 7.73 16.43
CA ALA A 125 18.77 7.91 16.00
C ALA A 125 18.85 8.39 14.54
N ALA A 126 18.10 7.78 13.65
CA ALA A 126 18.02 8.20 12.25
C ALA A 126 17.46 9.65 12.11
N TYR A 127 16.43 9.99 12.88
CA TYR A 127 15.88 11.34 12.92
C TYR A 127 16.93 12.37 13.37
N LYS A 128 17.58 12.15 14.51
CA LYS A 128 18.59 13.07 15.08
C LYS A 128 19.77 13.34 14.15
N ASN A 129 20.16 12.34 13.34
CA ASN A 129 21.31 12.43 12.46
C ASN A 129 20.93 12.73 10.99
N SER A 130 19.65 12.87 10.68
CA SER A 130 19.19 13.31 9.36
C SER A 130 19.18 14.82 9.25
N VAL A 131 19.29 15.34 8.03
CA VAL A 131 19.29 16.79 7.75
C VAL A 131 18.39 17.09 6.55
N GLY A 132 18.03 18.35 6.41
CA GLY A 132 17.26 18.83 5.25
C GLY A 132 15.89 18.18 5.13
N VAL A 133 15.48 17.89 3.90
CA VAL A 133 14.13 17.37 3.61
C VAL A 133 13.86 16.00 4.22
N VAL A 134 14.89 15.15 4.34
CA VAL A 134 14.74 13.80 4.93
C VAL A 134 14.43 13.86 6.41
N HIS A 135 15.02 14.82 7.13
CA HIS A 135 14.71 15.08 8.53
C HIS A 135 13.23 15.42 8.71
N VAL A 136 12.70 16.33 7.89
CA VAL A 136 11.27 16.67 7.88
C VAL A 136 10.40 15.45 7.54
N TRP A 137 10.80 14.65 6.57
CA TRP A 137 10.02 13.46 6.19
C TRP A 137 9.96 12.40 7.28
N ILE A 138 11.09 12.09 7.93
CA ILE A 138 11.09 11.14 9.06
C ILE A 138 10.19 11.67 10.17
N GLY A 139 10.29 12.95 10.50
CA GLY A 139 9.45 13.58 11.52
C GLY A 139 7.96 13.47 11.19
N LEU A 140 7.53 13.94 10.01
CA LEU A 140 6.13 13.89 9.61
C LEU A 140 5.60 12.45 9.52
N LEU A 141 6.34 11.52 8.91
CA LEU A 141 5.92 10.12 8.80
C LEU A 141 5.77 9.47 10.18
N SER A 142 6.65 9.82 11.13
CA SER A 142 6.66 9.24 12.49
C SER A 142 5.59 9.80 13.41
N THR A 143 5.12 11.04 13.18
CA THR A 143 4.11 11.69 14.01
C THR A 143 2.69 11.57 13.46
N THR A 144 2.55 11.47 12.14
CA THR A 144 1.24 11.45 11.49
C THR A 144 0.86 10.09 10.89
N GLY A 145 1.85 9.24 10.64
CA GLY A 145 1.64 7.96 9.99
C GLY A 145 1.08 8.04 8.57
N ILE A 146 1.19 9.17 7.87
CA ILE A 146 0.73 9.33 6.48
C ILE A 146 1.53 8.44 5.51
N ARG A 147 0.97 8.18 4.33
CA ARG A 147 1.66 7.43 3.27
C ARG A 147 2.68 8.31 2.57
N ILE A 148 3.76 7.71 2.04
CA ILE A 148 4.76 8.48 1.29
C ILE A 148 4.15 9.25 0.11
N SER A 149 3.17 8.68 -0.58
CA SER A 149 2.46 9.37 -1.66
C SER A 149 1.61 10.54 -1.18
N GLU A 150 1.05 10.46 0.04
CA GLU A 150 0.30 11.53 0.69
C GLU A 150 1.27 12.64 1.12
N LEU A 151 2.40 12.30 1.74
CA LEU A 151 3.46 13.23 2.09
C LEU A 151 3.95 14.03 0.87
N LEU A 152 4.32 13.33 -0.20
CA LEU A 152 4.80 13.97 -1.43
C LEU A 152 3.72 14.74 -2.18
N GLY A 153 2.45 14.47 -1.89
CA GLY A 153 1.30 15.17 -2.46
C GLY A 153 0.86 16.42 -1.71
N LEU A 154 1.44 16.70 -0.52
CA LEU A 154 1.09 17.88 0.27
C LEU A 154 1.37 19.18 -0.47
N ASN A 155 0.42 20.11 -0.38
CA ASN A 155 0.55 21.48 -0.80
C ASN A 155 0.55 22.39 0.44
N TRP A 156 0.99 23.62 0.28
CA TRP A 156 1.01 24.59 1.38
C TRP A 156 -0.40 24.88 1.90
N GLU A 157 -1.38 24.86 1.02
CA GLU A 157 -2.80 25.10 1.34
C GLU A 157 -3.41 23.98 2.18
N ASP A 158 -2.80 22.80 2.21
CA ASP A 158 -3.25 21.66 3.01
C ASP A 158 -2.80 21.76 4.48
N ILE A 159 -2.07 22.83 4.88
CA ILE A 159 -1.49 22.99 6.21
C ILE A 159 -2.16 24.11 7.00
N ASP A 160 -2.73 23.78 8.14
CA ASP A 160 -3.09 24.77 9.15
C ASP A 160 -1.99 24.90 10.21
N PHE A 161 -1.20 25.97 10.08
CA PHE A 161 -0.10 26.26 10.99
C PHE A 161 -0.54 26.66 12.42
N LYS A 162 -1.81 27.04 12.62
CA LYS A 162 -2.32 27.39 13.96
C LYS A 162 -2.66 26.16 14.77
N THR A 163 -3.31 25.20 14.13
CA THR A 163 -3.78 23.97 14.80
C THR A 163 -2.82 22.80 14.63
N CYS A 164 -1.75 22.96 13.88
CA CYS A 164 -0.82 21.90 13.48
C CYS A 164 -1.50 20.75 12.72
N ALA A 165 -2.57 21.05 11.98
CA ALA A 165 -3.32 20.11 11.21
C ALA A 165 -2.83 20.04 9.76
N LEU A 166 -2.81 18.83 9.21
CA LEU A 166 -2.54 18.54 7.80
C LEU A 166 -3.79 17.89 7.20
N GLU A 167 -4.32 18.49 6.15
CA GLU A 167 -5.40 17.90 5.37
C GLU A 167 -4.85 16.90 4.36
N ILE A 168 -5.13 15.62 4.59
CA ILE A 168 -4.60 14.54 3.76
C ILE A 168 -5.67 14.07 2.77
N LYS A 169 -5.41 14.29 1.49
CA LYS A 169 -6.25 13.84 0.39
C LYS A 169 -5.92 12.38 0.04
N GLY A 170 -6.81 11.48 0.37
CA GLY A 170 -6.65 10.04 0.17
C GLY A 170 -7.27 9.53 -1.14
N LYS A 171 -7.09 8.24 -1.41
CA LYS A 171 -7.68 7.58 -2.58
C LYS A 171 -9.21 7.68 -2.60
N GLY A 172 -9.77 8.22 -3.68
CA GLY A 172 -11.22 8.37 -3.88
C GLY A 172 -11.79 9.63 -3.23
N ASN A 173 -11.00 10.69 -3.19
CA ASN A 173 -11.37 12.02 -2.68
C ASN A 173 -11.85 11.99 -1.21
N LYS A 174 -11.32 11.06 -0.41
CA LYS A 174 -11.57 11.04 1.03
C LYS A 174 -10.49 11.85 1.71
N GLU A 175 -10.91 12.89 2.39
CA GLU A 175 -10.06 13.78 3.17
C GLU A 175 -10.05 13.34 4.63
N ARG A 176 -8.93 13.52 5.28
CA ARG A 176 -8.81 13.38 6.73
C ARG A 176 -7.81 14.38 7.28
N LEU A 177 -8.03 14.82 8.48
CA LEU A 177 -7.07 15.61 9.23
C LEU A 177 -6.14 14.69 10.02
N VAL A 178 -4.86 14.99 9.98
CA VAL A 178 -3.85 14.44 10.88
C VAL A 178 -3.10 15.60 11.53
N TYR A 179 -2.57 15.36 12.70
CA TYR A 179 -1.89 16.42 13.46
C TYR A 179 -0.41 16.07 13.62
N THR A 180 0.43 17.08 13.50
CA THR A 180 1.87 16.97 13.76
C THR A 180 2.26 17.90 14.92
N THR A 181 3.53 18.00 15.24
CA THR A 181 4.02 18.90 16.28
C THR A 181 4.41 20.27 15.70
N PRO A 182 4.36 21.34 16.50
CA PRO A 182 4.81 22.69 16.06
C PRO A 182 6.22 22.67 15.50
N GLU A 183 7.13 21.88 16.08
CA GLU A 183 8.53 21.76 15.64
C GLU A 183 8.65 21.44 14.14
N TYR A 184 7.88 20.46 13.64
CA TYR A 184 7.96 20.06 12.23
C TYR A 184 7.34 21.12 11.32
N LEU A 185 6.29 21.80 11.77
CA LEU A 185 5.70 22.91 11.02
C LEU A 185 6.62 24.12 10.95
N ASP A 186 7.35 24.41 12.02
CA ASP A 186 8.33 25.51 12.02
C ASP A 186 9.50 25.20 11.07
N LEU A 187 9.98 23.95 11.03
CA LEU A 187 10.98 23.54 10.04
C LEU A 187 10.46 23.70 8.60
N MET A 188 9.21 23.35 8.35
CA MET A 188 8.58 23.53 7.04
C MET A 188 8.39 25.02 6.71
N ARG A 189 7.95 25.84 7.68
CA ARG A 189 7.78 27.29 7.51
C ARG A 189 9.11 27.97 7.16
N GLN A 190 10.18 27.65 7.88
CA GLN A 190 11.52 28.18 7.59
C GLN A 190 12.00 27.79 6.19
N ALA A 191 11.70 26.57 5.74
CA ALA A 191 12.01 26.15 4.37
C ALA A 191 11.16 26.92 3.34
N TYR A 192 9.89 27.20 3.63
CA TYR A 192 9.00 28.01 2.80
C TYR A 192 9.44 29.48 2.70
N GLU A 193 9.79 30.08 3.83
CA GLU A 193 10.25 31.48 3.87
C GLU A 193 11.52 31.70 3.04
N ARG A 194 12.43 30.71 3.04
CA ARG A 194 13.66 30.74 2.22
C ARG A 194 13.40 30.49 0.73
N HIS A 195 12.41 29.65 0.41
CA HIS A 195 12.08 29.24 -0.95
C HIS A 195 10.56 29.18 -1.12
N PRO A 196 9.87 30.33 -1.12
CA PRO A 196 8.41 30.35 -1.25
C PRO A 196 8.01 29.70 -2.58
N THR A 197 7.25 28.63 -2.48
CA THR A 197 6.71 27.91 -3.64
C THR A 197 5.21 27.75 -3.44
N GLU A 198 4.43 28.17 -4.41
CA GLU A 198 3.01 27.86 -4.44
C GLU A 198 2.78 26.37 -4.74
N GLY A 199 1.73 25.81 -4.18
CA GLY A 199 1.32 24.44 -4.44
C GLY A 199 2.18 23.41 -3.72
N ARG A 200 2.73 22.46 -4.47
CA ARG A 200 3.38 21.27 -3.93
C ARG A 200 4.65 21.56 -3.14
N ILE A 201 4.68 21.10 -1.88
CA ILE A 201 5.81 21.31 -0.95
C ILE A 201 7.02 20.46 -1.36
N PHE A 202 6.80 19.18 -1.64
CA PHE A 202 7.87 18.21 -1.91
C PHE A 202 7.87 17.82 -3.38
N ARG A 203 8.88 18.26 -4.15
CA ARG A 203 9.02 17.98 -5.59
C ARG A 203 9.98 16.81 -5.85
N TYR A 204 9.67 15.65 -5.26
CA TYR A 204 10.46 14.43 -5.39
C TYR A 204 9.62 13.31 -5.99
N SER A 205 10.26 12.40 -6.72
CA SER A 205 9.61 11.15 -7.10
C SER A 205 9.46 10.23 -5.89
N GLU A 206 8.43 9.38 -5.89
CA GLU A 206 8.25 8.38 -4.82
C GLU A 206 9.43 7.41 -4.72
N ARG A 207 10.11 7.13 -5.83
CA ARG A 207 11.30 6.30 -5.89
C ARG A 207 12.47 6.95 -5.16
N ASP A 208 12.75 8.21 -5.46
CA ASP A 208 13.87 8.94 -4.88
C ASP A 208 13.65 9.16 -3.38
N ALA A 209 12.43 9.54 -2.98
CA ALA A 209 12.07 9.69 -1.59
C ALA A 209 12.23 8.38 -0.79
N ARG A 210 11.85 7.24 -1.36
CA ARG A 210 12.07 5.92 -0.74
C ARG A 210 13.55 5.60 -0.60
N TYR A 211 14.35 5.92 -1.61
CA TYR A 211 15.79 5.70 -1.57
C TYR A 211 16.47 6.59 -0.51
N MET A 212 16.16 7.89 -0.49
CA MET A 212 16.72 8.82 0.50
C MET A 212 16.35 8.43 1.95
N LEU A 213 15.10 8.01 2.18
CA LEU A 213 14.67 7.50 3.50
C LEU A 213 15.39 6.20 3.87
N TRP A 214 15.59 5.29 2.92
CA TRP A 214 16.34 4.07 3.15
C TRP A 214 17.81 4.36 3.53
N GLU A 215 18.47 5.26 2.80
CA GLU A 215 19.84 5.71 3.08
C GLU A 215 19.96 6.28 4.50
N ALA A 216 19.00 7.12 4.92
CA ALA A 216 18.99 7.73 6.23
C ALA A 216 18.72 6.73 7.37
N LEU A 217 17.96 5.68 7.14
CA LEU A 217 17.60 4.67 8.14
C LEU A 217 18.65 3.56 8.27
N LYS A 218 19.31 3.20 7.16
CA LYS A 218 20.23 2.07 7.08
C LYS A 218 21.37 2.06 8.10
N PRO A 219 22.02 3.19 8.44
CA PRO A 219 23.10 3.20 9.41
C PRO A 219 22.65 2.87 10.84
N TYR A 220 21.38 3.09 11.16
CA TYR A 220 20.83 3.04 12.51
C TYR A 220 19.96 1.83 12.78
N SER A 221 19.49 1.14 11.74
CA SER A 221 18.53 0.05 11.94
C SER A 221 18.86 -1.18 11.10
N ARG A 222 18.74 -2.35 11.75
CA ARG A 222 18.79 -3.68 11.12
C ARG A 222 17.41 -4.27 10.87
N ALA A 223 16.34 -3.46 10.95
CA ALA A 223 15.00 -3.92 10.66
C ALA A 223 14.93 -4.54 9.25
N LYS A 224 14.15 -5.61 9.12
CA LYS A 224 14.05 -6.41 7.88
C LYS A 224 13.70 -5.61 6.63
N GLN A 225 12.95 -4.53 6.79
CA GLN A 225 12.61 -3.60 5.71
C GLN A 225 12.65 -2.17 6.22
N LEU A 226 13.51 -1.36 5.65
CA LEU A 226 13.61 0.07 5.90
C LEU A 226 12.82 0.80 4.81
N SER A 227 11.63 1.26 5.14
CA SER A 227 10.74 1.89 4.17
C SER A 227 9.77 2.86 4.84
N PRO A 228 9.16 3.80 4.10
CA PRO A 228 8.11 4.67 4.64
C PRO A 228 6.94 3.90 5.26
N HIS A 229 6.62 2.72 4.74
CA HIS A 229 5.60 1.85 5.34
C HIS A 229 6.05 1.27 6.68
N ALA A 230 7.33 0.96 6.86
CA ALA A 230 7.85 0.50 8.15
C ALA A 230 7.76 1.61 9.21
N ILE A 231 8.08 2.87 8.87
CA ILE A 231 7.90 4.02 9.76
C ILE A 231 6.43 4.15 10.17
N ARG A 232 5.51 4.11 9.20
CA ARG A 232 4.07 4.16 9.47
C ARG A 232 3.59 2.97 10.33
N HIS A 233 4.14 1.78 10.13
CA HIS A 233 3.85 0.61 10.96
C HIS A 233 4.35 0.81 12.40
N SER A 234 5.54 1.42 12.58
CA SER A 234 6.06 1.77 13.89
C SER A 234 5.15 2.76 14.62
N PHE A 235 4.69 3.81 13.93
CA PHE A 235 3.73 4.77 14.48
C PHE A 235 2.43 4.09 14.92
N ALA A 236 1.82 3.28 14.05
CA ALA A 236 0.59 2.56 14.35
C ALA A 236 0.74 1.61 15.54
N THR A 237 1.87 0.90 15.60
CA THR A 237 2.19 -0.02 16.72
C THR A 237 2.43 0.74 18.01
N SER A 238 3.07 1.92 17.95
CA SER A 238 3.26 2.78 19.12
C SER A 238 1.92 3.25 19.70
N LEU A 239 0.98 3.68 18.86
CA LEU A 239 -0.37 4.04 19.30
C LEU A 239 -1.09 2.84 19.94
N ALA A 240 -0.99 1.66 19.33
CA ALA A 240 -1.59 0.44 19.88
C ALA A 240 -0.99 0.06 21.24
N LYS A 241 0.34 0.17 21.41
CA LYS A 241 1.04 -0.07 22.68
C LYS A 241 0.62 0.93 23.78
N GLN A 242 0.23 2.14 23.40
CA GLN A 242 -0.29 3.16 24.31
C GLN A 242 -1.80 3.00 24.62
N GLY A 243 -2.43 1.93 24.16
CA GLY A 243 -3.84 1.62 24.43
C GLY A 243 -4.83 2.39 23.57
N VAL A 244 -4.38 3.08 22.52
CA VAL A 244 -5.29 3.76 21.59
C VAL A 244 -6.14 2.72 20.86
N ASN A 245 -7.46 2.91 20.87
CA ASN A 245 -8.37 1.92 20.28
C ASN A 245 -8.20 1.81 18.75
N VAL A 246 -8.54 0.62 18.22
CA VAL A 246 -8.36 0.28 16.82
C VAL A 246 -9.10 1.21 15.86
N ALA A 247 -10.27 1.73 16.23
CA ALA A 247 -11.06 2.61 15.37
C ALA A 247 -10.39 3.98 15.23
N THR A 248 -9.83 4.53 16.31
CA THR A 248 -9.06 5.77 16.28
C THR A 248 -7.79 5.61 15.42
N ILE A 249 -7.04 4.53 15.61
CA ILE A 249 -5.85 4.25 14.79
C ILE A 249 -6.24 4.12 13.31
N ALA A 250 -7.34 3.41 13.01
CA ALA A 250 -7.84 3.27 11.64
C ALA A 250 -8.19 4.62 11.00
N THR A 251 -8.80 5.51 11.77
CA THR A 251 -9.16 6.88 11.34
C THR A 251 -7.92 7.70 11.03
N ILE A 252 -6.96 7.77 11.95
CA ILE A 252 -5.69 8.51 11.77
C ILE A 252 -4.97 8.01 10.52
N LEU A 253 -4.87 6.69 10.35
CA LEU A 253 -4.19 6.10 9.22
C LEU A 253 -5.00 6.17 7.92
N GLY A 254 -6.29 6.45 7.96
CA GLY A 254 -7.17 6.40 6.78
C GLY A 254 -7.28 4.99 6.20
N HIS A 255 -7.48 3.99 7.05
CA HIS A 255 -7.76 2.62 6.64
C HIS A 255 -9.24 2.45 6.31
N LYS A 256 -9.54 1.81 5.17
CA LYS A 256 -10.93 1.52 4.76
C LYS A 256 -11.58 0.39 5.56
N SER A 257 -10.76 -0.48 6.17
CA SER A 257 -11.19 -1.63 6.95
C SER A 257 -10.42 -1.66 8.26
N ILE A 258 -11.14 -1.88 9.35
CA ILE A 258 -10.60 -2.06 10.70
C ILE A 258 -9.67 -3.28 10.76
N GLU A 259 -9.96 -4.35 9.98
CA GLU A 259 -9.13 -5.55 9.87
C GLU A 259 -7.67 -5.22 9.48
N THR A 260 -7.47 -4.18 8.65
CA THR A 260 -6.13 -3.71 8.29
C THR A 260 -5.38 -3.15 9.50
N THR A 261 -6.10 -2.64 10.50
CA THR A 261 -5.53 -2.03 11.71
C THR A 261 -5.39 -3.03 12.85
N GLN A 262 -6.24 -4.06 12.89
CA GLN A 262 -6.26 -5.08 13.95
C GLN A 262 -4.88 -5.70 14.19
N LYS A 263 -4.12 -5.93 13.14
CA LYS A 263 -2.75 -6.48 13.23
C LYS A 263 -1.79 -5.67 14.12
N TYR A 264 -2.04 -4.37 14.33
CA TYR A 264 -1.21 -3.56 15.23
C TYR A 264 -1.59 -3.78 16.70
N ILE A 265 -2.88 -4.02 16.95
CA ILE A 265 -3.37 -4.41 18.30
C ILE A 265 -2.81 -5.79 18.64
N ASP A 266 -2.94 -6.75 17.72
CA ASP A 266 -2.42 -8.09 17.92
C ASP A 266 -0.91 -8.05 18.19
N MET A 267 -0.16 -7.21 17.47
CA MET A 267 1.27 -7.02 17.69
C MET A 267 1.59 -6.36 19.03
N ALA A 268 0.79 -5.39 19.47
CA ALA A 268 0.96 -4.73 20.77
C ALA A 268 0.65 -5.69 21.94
N GLN A 269 -0.34 -6.56 21.76
CA GLN A 269 -0.73 -7.58 22.74
C GLN A 269 0.24 -8.77 22.78
N MET A 270 1.05 -8.99 21.75
CA MET A 270 2.07 -10.05 21.74
C MET A 270 3.23 -9.81 22.72
N ASP A 271 3.32 -8.65 23.33
CA ASP A 271 4.22 -8.42 24.48
C ASP A 271 3.61 -8.99 25.79
N CYS A 272 3.09 -10.21 25.67
CA CYS A 272 2.40 -10.92 26.74
C CYS A 272 3.29 -11.27 27.92
N ARG A 273 4.62 -11.14 27.81
CA ARG A 273 5.56 -11.46 28.89
C ARG A 273 5.32 -10.61 30.12
N ALA A 274 5.19 -9.29 29.95
CA ALA A 274 4.94 -8.37 31.04
C ALA A 274 3.55 -8.64 31.68
N VAL A 275 2.55 -8.85 30.84
CA VAL A 275 1.17 -9.15 31.30
C VAL A 275 1.13 -10.50 32.00
N SER A 276 1.73 -11.55 31.43
CA SER A 276 1.78 -12.87 32.07
C SER A 276 2.53 -12.84 33.41
N ALA A 277 3.63 -12.06 33.48
CA ALA A 277 4.36 -11.88 34.74
C ALA A 277 3.51 -11.11 35.78
N GLN A 278 2.83 -10.05 35.38
CA GLN A 278 2.02 -9.20 36.26
C GLN A 278 0.79 -9.92 36.83
N TYR A 279 0.14 -10.75 36.02
CA TYR A 279 -1.13 -11.43 36.40
C TYR A 279 -0.93 -12.94 36.65
N SER A 280 0.28 -13.39 36.86
CA SER A 280 0.51 -14.78 37.27
C SER A 280 -0.04 -15.02 38.65
N PRO A 281 -0.91 -16.05 38.87
CA PRO A 281 -1.40 -16.40 40.18
C PRO A 281 -0.29 -16.87 41.14
N LEU A 282 0.91 -17.09 40.65
CA LEU A 282 2.11 -17.44 41.44
C LEU A 282 2.87 -16.21 41.95
N ASN A 283 2.48 -15.01 41.53
CA ASN A 283 3.07 -13.74 41.98
C ASN A 283 2.20 -13.01 42.99
N ALA A 284 1.20 -13.70 43.58
CA ALA A 284 0.32 -13.18 44.61
C ALA A 284 0.89 -13.47 46.02
#